data_3e9889511a3d02e0cca3a8ff2630545d
#
_entry.id   3e9889511a3d02e0cca3a8ff2630545d
#
_cell.length_a   1.000
_cell.length_b   1.000
_cell.length_c   1.000
_cell.angle_alpha   90.00
_cell.angle_beta   90.00
_cell.angle_gamma   90.00
#
_symmetry.space_group_name_H-M   'P 1'
#
loop_
_entity.id
_entity.type
_entity.pdbx_description
1 polymer ?
#
loop_
_entity_poly.entity_id
_entity_poly.type
_entity_poly.pdbx_seq_one_letter_code
_entity_poly.pdbx_strand_id
1 'polypeptide(L)'
;MLGRQLYQRLSPPLVLLGITPTGVEIAAHAAQSMTASFDVIVGAHVRVEGHGIIGAIAEDGDAVIDTHFEPTFDLMDALNAAIDKARRAVKSERLLFRGQRQIRSLGERTVVIVDGHLVAPWKMLASASTARELGAGRVAAAAAVSTQAVKEQLSVHKLEFICPSVVLDPEGHAHPFGDPQDPSAERLRSIVVAREAA
;
A
#
# COMPACT_ATOMS: atom_id res chain seq x y z
N MET A 1 -1.35 -4.02 18.26
CA MET A 1 -2.61 -3.26 18.29
C MET A 1 -3.39 -3.38 16.99
N LEU A 2 -2.79 -3.08 15.83
CA LEU A 2 -3.45 -3.21 14.52
C LEU A 2 -3.95 -4.64 14.23
N GLY A 3 -3.12 -5.68 14.42
CA GLY A 3 -3.50 -7.07 14.19
C GLY A 3 -4.77 -7.51 14.94
N ARG A 4 -4.95 -7.05 16.19
CA ARG A 4 -6.18 -7.34 16.95
C ARG A 4 -7.42 -6.71 16.30
N GLN A 5 -7.33 -5.47 15.80
CA GLN A 5 -8.44 -4.81 15.11
C GLN A 5 -8.76 -5.49 13.77
N LEU A 6 -7.75 -5.93 13.04
CA LEU A 6 -7.93 -6.69 11.80
C LEU A 6 -8.67 -8.00 12.08
N TYR A 7 -8.23 -8.77 13.08
CA TYR A 7 -8.86 -10.02 13.46
C TYR A 7 -10.33 -9.88 13.90
N GLN A 8 -10.66 -8.75 14.55
CA GLN A 8 -12.04 -8.49 15.01
C GLN A 8 -12.99 -8.07 13.90
N ARG A 9 -12.49 -7.51 12.80
CA ARG A 9 -13.30 -6.91 11.73
C ARG A 9 -13.32 -7.73 10.44
N LEU A 10 -12.31 -8.56 10.24
CA LEU A 10 -12.10 -9.28 8.99
C LEU A 10 -12.06 -10.78 9.26
N SER A 11 -12.74 -11.54 8.40
CA SER A 11 -12.80 -13.00 8.51
C SER A 11 -11.74 -13.68 7.64
N PRO A 12 -11.08 -14.74 8.14
CA PRO A 12 -10.19 -15.58 7.33
C PRO A 12 -10.92 -16.21 6.12
N PRO A 13 -10.20 -16.59 5.05
CA PRO A 13 -8.75 -16.49 4.90
C PRO A 13 -8.28 -15.07 4.51
N LEU A 14 -7.24 -14.60 5.20
CA LEU A 14 -6.68 -13.26 5.03
C LEU A 14 -5.34 -13.31 4.28
N VAL A 15 -5.12 -12.29 3.45
CA VAL A 15 -3.81 -11.98 2.85
C VAL A 15 -3.45 -10.54 3.21
N LEU A 16 -2.32 -10.33 3.82
CA LEU A 16 -1.81 -9.01 4.15
C LEU A 16 -0.75 -8.60 3.12
N LEU A 17 -0.92 -7.44 2.48
CA LEU A 17 0.02 -6.91 1.50
C LEU A 17 0.62 -5.60 2.04
N GLY A 18 1.91 -5.60 2.35
CA GLY A 18 2.62 -4.38 2.75
C GLY A 18 2.98 -3.51 1.55
N ILE A 19 2.72 -2.18 1.61
CA ILE A 19 2.99 -1.24 0.49
C ILE A 19 4.15 -0.27 0.73
N THR A 20 4.66 -0.19 1.95
CA THR A 20 5.82 0.63 2.34
C THR A 20 6.75 -0.20 3.19
N PRO A 21 8.03 0.18 3.34
CA PRO A 21 8.95 -0.55 4.21
C PRO A 21 8.37 -0.87 5.58
N THR A 22 7.85 0.13 6.27
CA THR A 22 7.17 -0.05 7.57
C THR A 22 5.90 -0.87 7.45
N GLY A 23 5.10 -0.67 6.39
CA GLY A 23 3.90 -1.46 6.11
C GLY A 23 4.19 -2.94 5.92
N VAL A 24 5.31 -3.28 5.28
CA VAL A 24 5.78 -4.67 5.11
C VAL A 24 6.10 -5.31 6.46
N GLU A 25 6.82 -4.63 7.35
CA GLU A 25 7.09 -5.15 8.70
C GLU A 25 5.80 -5.36 9.51
N ILE A 26 4.90 -4.38 9.49
CA ILE A 26 3.60 -4.49 10.17
C ILE A 26 2.79 -5.66 9.62
N ALA A 27 2.70 -5.78 8.29
CA ALA A 27 1.97 -6.85 7.64
C ALA A 27 2.54 -8.23 8.00
N ALA A 28 3.86 -8.38 7.99
CA ALA A 28 4.53 -9.62 8.36
C ALA A 28 4.24 -10.04 9.81
N HIS A 29 4.38 -9.12 10.77
CA HIS A 29 4.09 -9.38 12.19
C HIS A 29 2.59 -9.68 12.42
N ALA A 30 1.70 -8.92 11.79
CA ALA A 30 0.26 -9.16 11.90
C ALA A 30 -0.11 -10.53 11.30
N ALA A 31 0.42 -10.87 10.13
CA ALA A 31 0.17 -12.15 9.48
C ALA A 31 0.62 -13.35 10.35
N GLN A 32 1.78 -13.22 11.00
CA GLN A 32 2.28 -14.25 11.91
C GLN A 32 1.34 -14.45 13.11
N SER A 33 0.85 -13.35 13.72
CA SER A 33 -0.04 -13.42 14.88
C SER A 33 -1.45 -13.91 14.54
N MET A 34 -1.86 -13.81 13.27
CA MET A 34 -3.20 -14.15 12.79
C MET A 34 -3.25 -15.42 11.95
N THR A 35 -2.13 -16.11 11.76
CA THR A 35 -2.01 -17.26 10.85
C THR A 35 -2.51 -16.91 9.42
N ALA A 36 -2.21 -15.71 8.95
CA ALA A 36 -2.60 -15.20 7.65
C ALA A 36 -1.45 -15.28 6.64
N SER A 37 -1.78 -15.28 5.36
CA SER A 37 -0.77 -15.14 4.31
C SER A 37 -0.25 -13.69 4.25
N PHE A 38 0.99 -13.51 3.80
CA PHE A 38 1.64 -12.21 3.66
C PHE A 38 2.40 -12.13 2.34
N ASP A 39 2.39 -10.97 1.72
CA ASP A 39 3.26 -10.61 0.59
C ASP A 39 3.50 -9.09 0.56
N VAL A 40 4.27 -8.64 -0.42
CA VAL A 40 4.54 -7.22 -0.68
C VAL A 40 3.84 -6.83 -1.98
N ILE A 41 3.17 -5.68 -1.99
CA ILE A 41 2.70 -5.02 -3.21
C ILE A 41 3.43 -3.69 -3.37
N VAL A 42 4.02 -3.49 -4.54
CA VAL A 42 4.82 -2.30 -4.81
C VAL A 42 3.98 -1.22 -5.47
N GLY A 43 4.08 0.00 -4.98
CA GLY A 43 3.40 1.15 -5.58
C GLY A 43 4.27 2.40 -5.60
N ALA A 44 4.13 3.22 -6.63
CA ALA A 44 4.82 4.50 -6.77
C ALA A 44 3.84 5.64 -7.00
N HIS A 45 4.15 6.82 -6.43
CA HIS A 45 3.37 8.02 -6.66
C HIS A 45 3.58 8.57 -8.06
N VAL A 46 2.51 9.03 -8.68
CA VAL A 46 2.54 9.87 -9.88
C VAL A 46 2.65 11.33 -9.43
N ARG A 47 3.76 11.98 -9.81
CA ARG A 47 4.06 13.37 -9.43
C ARG A 47 4.22 14.23 -10.67
N VAL A 48 3.47 15.31 -10.76
CA VAL A 48 3.60 16.32 -11.81
C VAL A 48 4.20 17.57 -11.19
N GLU A 49 5.19 18.15 -11.86
CA GLU A 49 5.85 19.37 -11.40
C GLU A 49 4.82 20.50 -11.25
N GLY A 50 4.93 21.26 -10.17
CA GLY A 50 3.96 22.33 -9.82
C GLY A 50 2.63 21.82 -9.23
N HIS A 51 2.30 20.53 -9.34
CA HIS A 51 1.03 19.95 -8.84
C HIS A 51 1.21 18.92 -7.72
N GLY A 52 2.44 18.52 -7.43
CA GLY A 52 2.72 17.57 -6.37
C GLY A 52 2.33 16.12 -6.70
N ILE A 53 1.82 15.38 -5.72
CA ILE A 53 1.31 14.01 -5.90
C ILE A 53 -0.13 14.09 -6.38
N ILE A 54 -0.37 13.61 -7.59
CA ILE A 54 -1.70 13.60 -8.21
C ILE A 54 -2.28 12.21 -8.37
N GLY A 55 -1.58 11.19 -7.91
CA GLY A 55 -2.03 9.80 -8.02
C GLY A 55 -0.94 8.80 -7.67
N ALA A 56 -1.20 7.56 -8.00
CA ALA A 56 -0.23 6.47 -7.88
C ALA A 56 -0.52 5.34 -8.88
N ILE A 57 0.47 4.47 -9.05
CA ILE A 57 0.35 3.19 -9.75
C ILE A 57 0.87 2.08 -8.85
N ALA A 58 0.31 0.89 -8.93
CA ALA A 58 0.80 -0.28 -8.21
C ALA A 58 0.95 -1.46 -9.15
N GLU A 59 2.06 -2.18 -9.02
CA GLU A 59 2.41 -3.35 -9.85
C GLU A 59 2.18 -3.09 -11.34
N ASP A 60 1.49 -4.00 -12.02
CA ASP A 60 1.17 -3.90 -13.44
C ASP A 60 -0.23 -3.26 -13.69
N GLY A 61 -0.86 -2.70 -12.63
CA GLY A 61 -2.19 -2.08 -12.69
C GLY A 61 -2.21 -0.71 -13.36
N ASP A 62 -3.41 -0.20 -13.53
CA ASP A 62 -3.64 1.14 -14.07
C ASP A 62 -3.30 2.24 -13.06
N ALA A 63 -2.97 3.43 -13.57
CA ALA A 63 -2.74 4.60 -12.73
C ALA A 63 -4.06 5.08 -12.12
N VAL A 64 -4.07 5.24 -10.79
CA VAL A 64 -5.15 5.91 -10.07
C VAL A 64 -4.77 7.37 -9.93
N ILE A 65 -5.51 8.25 -10.60
CA ILE A 65 -5.27 9.70 -10.61
C ILE A 65 -6.39 10.40 -9.85
N ASP A 66 -6.04 11.51 -9.17
CA ASP A 66 -6.99 12.36 -8.49
C ASP A 66 -8.03 12.89 -9.48
N THR A 67 -9.30 12.63 -9.19
CA THR A 67 -10.41 13.10 -10.04
C THR A 67 -10.55 14.63 -10.09
N HIS A 68 -9.91 15.35 -9.16
CA HIS A 68 -9.85 16.82 -9.18
C HIS A 68 -8.66 17.35 -9.98
N PHE A 69 -7.77 16.48 -10.43
CA PHE A 69 -6.69 16.85 -11.33
C PHE A 69 -7.20 16.83 -12.77
N GLU A 70 -7.49 18.01 -13.31
CA GLU A 70 -7.93 18.19 -14.69
C GLU A 70 -6.73 18.68 -15.54
N PRO A 71 -6.03 17.79 -16.24
CA PRO A 71 -4.87 18.17 -17.02
C PRO A 71 -5.32 18.99 -18.25
N THR A 72 -4.74 20.18 -18.41
CA THR A 72 -4.81 20.91 -19.68
C THR A 72 -4.02 20.19 -20.76
N PHE A 73 -4.23 20.56 -22.02
CA PHE A 73 -3.50 19.96 -23.14
C PHE A 73 -1.97 19.97 -22.92
N ASP A 74 -1.44 21.08 -22.42
CA ASP A 74 0.01 21.24 -22.15
C ASP A 74 0.52 20.35 -21.01
N LEU A 75 -0.36 19.90 -20.11
CA LEU A 75 -0.02 19.03 -19.00
C LEU A 75 -0.12 17.55 -19.34
N MET A 76 -0.73 17.17 -20.45
CA MET A 76 -0.92 15.75 -20.82
C MET A 76 0.40 15.02 -21.02
N ASP A 77 1.38 15.66 -21.66
CA ASP A 77 2.72 15.06 -21.86
C ASP A 77 3.45 14.90 -20.52
N ALA A 78 3.35 15.90 -19.63
CA ALA A 78 3.92 15.83 -18.29
C ALA A 78 3.28 14.72 -17.44
N LEU A 79 1.95 14.56 -17.53
CA LEU A 79 1.21 13.50 -16.87
C LEU A 79 1.67 12.11 -17.37
N ASN A 80 1.72 11.92 -18.69
CA ASN A 80 2.16 10.66 -19.29
C ASN A 80 3.60 10.31 -18.88
N ALA A 81 4.50 11.28 -18.91
CA ALA A 81 5.88 11.12 -18.48
C ALA A 81 5.98 10.75 -16.98
N ALA A 82 5.13 11.36 -16.14
CA ALA A 82 5.06 11.05 -14.71
C ALA A 82 4.55 9.62 -14.45
N ILE A 83 3.53 9.18 -15.17
CA ILE A 83 3.02 7.80 -15.12
C ILE A 83 4.11 6.80 -15.53
N ASP A 84 4.80 7.05 -16.64
CA ASP A 84 5.88 6.19 -17.12
C ASP A 84 7.06 6.14 -16.14
N LYS A 85 7.38 7.25 -15.49
CA LYS A 85 8.38 7.29 -14.42
C LYS A 85 7.95 6.42 -13.23
N ALA A 86 6.69 6.52 -12.82
CA ALA A 86 6.13 5.72 -11.73
C ALA A 86 6.15 4.22 -12.09
N ARG A 87 5.79 3.84 -13.33
CA ARG A 87 5.87 2.45 -13.80
C ARG A 87 7.29 1.88 -13.75
N ARG A 88 8.28 2.66 -14.17
CA ARG A 88 9.69 2.24 -14.08
C ARG A 88 10.13 2.05 -12.63
N ALA A 89 9.72 2.93 -11.73
CA ALA A 89 10.01 2.81 -10.30
C ALA A 89 9.41 1.53 -9.70
N VAL A 90 8.12 1.26 -9.95
CA VAL A 90 7.43 0.03 -9.52
C VAL A 90 8.16 -1.21 -10.03
N LYS A 91 8.52 -1.24 -11.33
CA LYS A 91 9.24 -2.38 -11.91
C LYS A 91 10.59 -2.63 -11.23
N SER A 92 11.36 -1.58 -11.00
CA SER A 92 12.66 -1.66 -10.30
C SER A 92 12.50 -2.18 -8.88
N GLU A 93 11.54 -1.63 -8.13
CA GLU A 93 11.31 -1.98 -6.72
C GLU A 93 10.74 -3.41 -6.59
N ARG A 94 9.85 -3.83 -7.51
CA ARG A 94 9.37 -5.20 -7.58
C ARG A 94 10.52 -6.20 -7.76
N LEU A 95 11.43 -5.92 -8.69
CA LEU A 95 12.62 -6.76 -8.89
C LEU A 95 13.50 -6.84 -7.64
N LEU A 96 13.60 -5.74 -6.90
CA LEU A 96 14.36 -5.68 -5.66
C LEU A 96 13.79 -6.59 -4.56
N PHE A 97 12.46 -6.62 -4.39
CA PHE A 97 11.80 -7.35 -3.31
C PHE A 97 11.44 -8.79 -3.68
N ARG A 98 11.01 -9.03 -4.91
CA ARG A 98 10.48 -10.34 -5.35
C ARG A 98 11.18 -10.95 -6.54
N GLY A 99 12.20 -10.30 -7.12
CA GLY A 99 12.83 -10.76 -8.34
C GLY A 99 11.81 -10.88 -9.48
N GLN A 100 11.75 -12.04 -10.12
CA GLN A 100 10.79 -12.32 -11.20
C GLN A 100 9.44 -12.86 -10.71
N ARG A 101 9.30 -13.10 -9.42
CA ARG A 101 8.07 -13.64 -8.84
C ARG A 101 6.94 -12.61 -8.91
N GLN A 102 5.78 -13.06 -9.36
CA GLN A 102 4.55 -12.25 -9.30
C GLN A 102 3.78 -12.52 -7.99
N ILE A 103 2.89 -11.61 -7.60
CA ILE A 103 1.93 -11.87 -6.55
C ILE A 103 1.09 -13.08 -6.97
N ARG A 104 0.94 -14.05 -6.06
CA ARG A 104 0.06 -15.19 -6.32
C ARG A 104 -1.38 -14.71 -6.46
N SER A 105 -2.18 -15.42 -7.27
CA SER A 105 -3.62 -15.17 -7.35
C SER A 105 -4.22 -15.07 -5.94
N LEU A 106 -5.00 -14.02 -5.72
CA LEU A 106 -5.60 -13.74 -4.40
C LEU A 106 -6.86 -14.58 -4.13
N GLY A 107 -7.43 -15.20 -5.18
CA GLY A 107 -8.41 -16.31 -5.08
C GLY A 107 -9.60 -16.02 -4.16
N GLU A 108 -10.34 -14.94 -4.40
CA GLU A 108 -11.50 -14.50 -3.61
C GLU A 108 -11.27 -14.30 -2.10
N ARG A 109 -10.00 -14.29 -1.66
CA ARG A 109 -9.66 -14.05 -0.26
C ARG A 109 -9.88 -12.58 0.13
N THR A 110 -10.01 -12.34 1.43
CA THR A 110 -9.96 -10.99 1.98
C THR A 110 -8.51 -10.50 2.01
N VAL A 111 -8.24 -9.43 1.27
CA VAL A 111 -6.92 -8.80 1.17
C VAL A 111 -6.90 -7.53 2.02
N VAL A 112 -5.85 -7.35 2.81
CA VAL A 112 -5.61 -6.15 3.59
C VAL A 112 -4.34 -5.48 3.08
N ILE A 113 -4.46 -4.28 2.52
CA ILE A 113 -3.31 -3.47 2.15
C ILE A 113 -2.83 -2.73 3.40
N VAL A 114 -1.54 -2.86 3.74
CA VAL A 114 -1.00 -2.38 5.02
C VAL A 114 0.08 -1.32 4.79
N ASP A 115 -0.06 -0.19 5.45
CA ASP A 115 0.93 0.88 5.52
C ASP A 115 1.35 1.15 6.98
N GLY A 116 2.52 1.75 7.17
CA GLY A 116 2.97 2.26 8.47
C GLY A 116 2.37 3.63 8.78
N HIS A 117 2.66 4.60 7.91
CA HIS A 117 2.22 5.98 7.98
C HIS A 117 1.52 6.39 6.69
N LEU A 118 0.21 6.43 6.69
CA LEU A 118 -0.57 6.76 5.51
C LEU A 118 -0.89 8.26 5.48
N VAL A 119 -0.09 9.02 4.73
CA VAL A 119 -0.23 10.49 4.57
C VAL A 119 -0.98 10.89 3.30
N ALA A 120 -1.11 9.99 2.33
CA ALA A 120 -1.85 10.20 1.10
C ALA A 120 -2.50 8.89 0.62
N PRO A 121 -3.72 8.91 0.06
CA PRO A 121 -4.49 7.69 -0.23
C PRO A 121 -4.01 6.95 -1.48
N TRP A 122 -3.28 7.60 -2.37
CA TRP A 122 -3.10 7.16 -3.76
C TRP A 122 -2.46 5.79 -3.92
N LYS A 123 -1.33 5.51 -3.23
CA LYS A 123 -0.71 4.18 -3.29
C LYS A 123 -1.64 3.10 -2.73
N MET A 124 -2.38 3.42 -1.68
CA MET A 124 -3.36 2.52 -1.08
C MET A 124 -4.48 2.19 -2.08
N LEU A 125 -5.01 3.21 -2.76
CA LEU A 125 -6.07 3.06 -3.77
C LEU A 125 -5.58 2.28 -4.99
N ALA A 126 -4.39 2.60 -5.51
CA ALA A 126 -3.79 1.87 -6.63
C ALA A 126 -3.55 0.40 -6.27
N SER A 127 -3.01 0.12 -5.08
CA SER A 127 -2.81 -1.25 -4.60
C SER A 127 -4.12 -2.01 -4.41
N ALA A 128 -5.18 -1.32 -3.96
CA ALA A 128 -6.50 -1.92 -3.82
C ALA A 128 -7.12 -2.27 -5.19
N SER A 129 -6.90 -1.43 -6.21
CA SER A 129 -7.32 -1.74 -7.60
C SER A 129 -6.62 -2.99 -8.10
N THR A 130 -5.29 -3.01 -8.04
CA THR A 130 -4.47 -4.16 -8.43
C THR A 130 -4.86 -5.44 -7.68
N ALA A 131 -5.15 -5.35 -6.37
CA ALA A 131 -5.58 -6.52 -5.61
C ALA A 131 -6.93 -7.07 -6.11
N ARG A 132 -7.86 -6.22 -6.52
CA ARG A 132 -9.13 -6.65 -7.13
C ARG A 132 -8.92 -7.31 -8.49
N GLU A 133 -8.06 -6.75 -9.33
CA GLU A 133 -7.68 -7.32 -10.63
C GLU A 133 -7.01 -8.70 -10.47
N LEU A 134 -6.28 -8.92 -9.38
CA LEU A 134 -5.70 -10.22 -9.00
C LEU A 134 -6.71 -11.19 -8.37
N GLY A 135 -7.99 -10.86 -8.34
CA GLY A 135 -9.08 -11.73 -7.91
C GLY A 135 -9.39 -11.69 -6.41
N ALA A 136 -9.02 -10.61 -5.69
CA ALA A 136 -9.42 -10.46 -4.29
C ALA A 136 -10.94 -10.34 -4.16
N GLY A 137 -11.57 -11.16 -3.32
CA GLY A 137 -13.01 -11.11 -3.06
C GLY A 137 -13.43 -9.90 -2.21
N ARG A 138 -12.57 -9.49 -1.29
CA ARG A 138 -12.74 -8.28 -0.47
C ARG A 138 -11.39 -7.60 -0.31
N VAL A 139 -11.37 -6.26 -0.39
CA VAL A 139 -10.16 -5.47 -0.14
C VAL A 139 -10.45 -4.47 0.97
N ALA A 140 -9.58 -4.44 1.97
CA ALA A 140 -9.55 -3.45 3.02
C ALA A 140 -8.17 -2.78 3.09
N ALA A 141 -8.12 -1.59 3.63
CA ALA A 141 -6.91 -0.83 3.90
C ALA A 141 -6.63 -0.80 5.40
N ALA A 142 -5.37 -0.80 5.77
CA ALA A 142 -4.95 -0.64 7.15
C ALA A 142 -3.69 0.21 7.25
N ALA A 143 -3.61 1.06 8.27
CA ALA A 143 -2.40 1.79 8.61
C ALA A 143 -2.22 1.87 10.13
N ALA A 144 -0.97 1.96 10.60
CA ALA A 144 -0.74 2.17 12.02
C ALA A 144 -1.11 3.60 12.45
N VAL A 145 -0.76 4.58 11.60
CA VAL A 145 -1.07 5.99 11.79
C VAL A 145 -1.58 6.60 10.48
N SER A 146 -2.56 7.49 10.56
CA SER A 146 -3.08 8.24 9.41
C SER A 146 -3.79 9.51 9.87
N THR A 147 -4.28 10.31 8.92
CA THR A 147 -5.09 11.49 9.20
C THR A 147 -6.58 11.25 8.96
N GLN A 148 -7.41 12.12 9.54
CA GLN A 148 -8.85 12.12 9.28
C GLN A 148 -9.15 12.40 7.79
N ALA A 149 -8.41 13.31 7.15
CA ALA A 149 -8.58 13.62 5.73
C ALA A 149 -8.34 12.40 4.82
N VAL A 150 -7.28 11.63 5.07
CA VAL A 150 -7.01 10.39 4.31
C VAL A 150 -8.10 9.35 4.53
N LYS A 151 -8.58 9.19 5.76
CA LYS A 151 -9.69 8.29 6.08
C LYS A 151 -10.97 8.64 5.31
N GLU A 152 -11.29 9.94 5.22
CA GLU A 152 -12.44 10.44 4.45
C GLU A 152 -12.26 10.18 2.96
N GLN A 153 -11.08 10.45 2.40
CA GLN A 153 -10.77 10.15 0.99
C GLN A 153 -10.92 8.66 0.67
N LEU A 154 -10.41 7.75 1.51
CA LEU A 154 -10.58 6.32 1.33
C LEU A 154 -12.06 5.90 1.41
N SER A 155 -12.86 6.54 2.27
CA SER A 155 -14.29 6.30 2.38
C SER A 155 -15.06 6.70 1.11
N VAL A 156 -14.70 7.83 0.47
CA VAL A 156 -15.26 8.25 -0.83
C VAL A 156 -15.06 7.15 -1.88
N HIS A 157 -13.90 6.51 -1.88
CA HIS A 157 -13.58 5.39 -2.77
C HIS A 157 -14.12 4.03 -2.29
N LYS A 158 -15.00 4.02 -1.27
CA LYS A 158 -15.62 2.81 -0.69
C LYS A 158 -14.59 1.74 -0.27
N LEU A 159 -13.42 2.19 0.17
CA LEU A 159 -12.38 1.31 0.70
C LEU A 159 -12.47 1.32 2.23
N GLU A 160 -12.80 0.16 2.81
CA GLU A 160 -12.80 0.00 4.27
C GLU A 160 -11.42 0.28 4.82
N PHE A 161 -11.33 1.14 5.84
CA PHE A 161 -10.06 1.55 6.41
C PHE A 161 -10.01 1.30 7.92
N ILE A 162 -8.96 0.61 8.35
CA ILE A 162 -8.71 0.25 9.74
C ILE A 162 -7.44 0.95 10.20
N CYS A 163 -7.57 1.93 11.09
CA CYS A 163 -6.45 2.70 11.62
C CYS A 163 -6.64 2.93 13.11
N PRO A 164 -5.76 2.41 13.97
CA PRO A 164 -5.85 2.59 15.42
C PRO A 164 -5.47 3.99 15.88
N SER A 165 -4.69 4.74 15.12
CA SER A 165 -4.23 6.09 15.47
C SER A 165 -4.51 7.07 14.34
N VAL A 166 -5.57 7.86 14.50
CA VAL A 166 -5.89 8.97 13.59
C VAL A 166 -5.44 10.27 14.23
N VAL A 167 -4.54 10.99 13.58
CA VAL A 167 -3.85 12.17 14.11
C VAL A 167 -4.01 13.37 13.18
N LEU A 168 -3.69 14.58 13.66
CA LEU A 168 -3.72 15.78 12.84
C LEU A 168 -2.48 15.88 11.93
N ASP A 169 -1.31 15.52 12.47
CA ASP A 169 -0.04 15.52 11.77
C ASP A 169 0.63 14.15 11.93
N PRO A 170 0.62 13.29 10.92
CA PRO A 170 1.23 11.98 11.00
C PRO A 170 2.77 12.03 10.88
N GLU A 171 3.34 13.07 10.27
CA GLU A 171 4.82 13.20 10.13
C GLU A 171 5.47 13.58 11.45
N GLY A 172 4.77 14.32 12.32
CA GLY A 172 5.20 14.66 13.68
C GLY A 172 5.03 13.54 14.70
N HIS A 173 4.39 12.43 14.35
CA HIS A 173 4.20 11.30 15.26
C HIS A 173 5.40 10.37 15.26
N ALA A 174 5.81 9.95 16.46
CA ALA A 174 6.83 8.93 16.61
C ALA A 174 6.48 7.68 15.80
N HIS A 175 7.47 7.10 15.16
CA HIS A 175 7.32 5.85 14.42
C HIS A 175 6.60 4.81 15.30
N PRO A 176 5.57 4.10 14.82
CA PRO A 176 4.73 3.23 15.66
C PRO A 176 5.49 2.10 16.36
N PHE A 177 6.74 1.86 15.96
CA PHE A 177 7.65 0.88 16.58
C PHE A 177 8.84 1.49 17.33
N GLY A 178 8.84 2.81 17.54
CA GLY A 178 9.91 3.50 18.27
C GLY A 178 11.23 3.68 17.51
N ASP A 179 11.36 3.16 16.29
CA ASP A 179 12.51 3.35 15.41
C ASP A 179 12.13 4.34 14.30
N PRO A 180 12.76 5.52 14.22
CA PRO A 180 12.45 6.52 13.20
C PRO A 180 12.98 6.16 11.80
N GLN A 181 13.74 5.08 11.66
CA GLN A 181 14.30 4.67 10.37
C GLN A 181 13.44 3.61 9.70
N ASP A 182 13.17 3.82 8.40
CA ASP A 182 12.57 2.78 7.58
C ASP A 182 13.48 1.53 7.55
N PRO A 183 12.89 0.33 7.59
CA PRO A 183 13.64 -0.91 7.48
C PRO A 183 14.52 -0.95 6.24
N SER A 184 15.75 -1.43 6.38
CA SER A 184 16.65 -1.56 5.23
C SER A 184 16.11 -2.54 4.18
N ALA A 185 16.46 -2.35 2.92
CA ALA A 185 16.07 -3.26 1.84
C ALA A 185 16.50 -4.70 2.10
N GLU A 186 17.63 -4.93 2.77
CA GLU A 186 18.12 -6.25 3.17
C GLU A 186 17.19 -6.89 4.20
N ARG A 187 16.80 -6.15 5.23
CA ARG A 187 15.84 -6.62 6.24
C ARG A 187 14.50 -6.96 5.62
N LEU A 188 13.98 -6.12 4.71
CA LEU A 188 12.72 -6.39 4.02
C LEU A 188 12.80 -7.65 3.15
N ARG A 189 13.91 -7.85 2.42
CA ARG A 189 14.13 -9.09 1.68
C ARG A 189 14.15 -10.31 2.58
N SER A 190 14.83 -10.25 3.72
CA SER A 190 14.88 -11.35 4.68
C SER A 190 13.50 -11.71 5.21
N ILE A 191 12.64 -10.73 5.47
CA ILE A 191 11.24 -10.93 5.90
C ILE A 191 10.43 -11.64 4.81
N VAL A 192 10.56 -11.20 3.55
CA VAL A 192 9.84 -11.80 2.42
C VAL A 192 10.31 -13.23 2.17
N VAL A 193 11.63 -13.48 2.15
CA VAL A 193 12.22 -14.81 1.90
C VAL A 193 11.92 -15.80 3.04
N ALA A 194 12.03 -15.38 4.29
CA ALA A 194 11.72 -16.23 5.43
C ALA A 194 10.28 -16.76 5.41
N ARG A 195 9.38 -16.02 4.80
CA ARG A 195 7.96 -16.41 4.70
C ARG A 195 7.68 -17.37 3.53
N GLU A 196 8.58 -17.45 2.55
CA GLU A 196 8.49 -18.43 1.45
C GLU A 196 8.89 -19.85 1.89
N ALA A 197 9.66 -19.93 2.96
CA ALA A 197 10.17 -21.20 3.52
C ALA A 197 9.25 -21.83 4.59
N ALA A 198 8.20 -21.11 5.01
CA ALA A 198 7.24 -21.52 6.05
C ALA A 198 5.87 -21.86 5.46
#